data_363e899b9aa00c408c39022f22a187a3
#
_entry.id   363e899b9aa00c408c39022f22a187a3
#
_cell.length_a   1.000
_cell.length_b   1.000
_cell.length_c   1.000
_cell.angle_alpha   90.00
_cell.angle_beta   90.00
_cell.angle_gamma   90.00
#
_symmetry.space_group_name_H-M   'P 1'
#
loop_
_entity.id
_entity.type
_entity.pdbx_description
1 polymer ?
#
loop_
_entity_poly.entity_id
_entity_poly.type
_entity_poly.pdbx_seq_one_letter_code
_entity_poly.pdbx_strand_id
1 'polypeptide(L)' 'MTKWQTRRELVTKNLPMWRVFREVDGVEELDIRIYDTWDEALAGARELNAREEVGK' A
#
# COMPACT_ATOMS: atom_id res chain seq x y z
N MET A 1 -2.82 15.49 2.82
CA MET A 1 -2.52 14.11 3.24
C MET A 1 -2.04 13.28 2.07
N THR A 2 -1.09 12.42 2.34
CA THR A 2 -0.51 11.58 1.30
C THR A 2 -1.41 10.38 1.03
N LYS A 3 -1.64 10.09 -0.24
CA LYS A 3 -2.44 8.94 -0.61
C LYS A 3 -1.65 7.65 -0.52
N TRP A 4 -2.35 6.56 -0.31
CA TRP A 4 -1.74 5.25 -0.32
C TRP A 4 -1.24 4.92 -1.72
N GLN A 5 -0.07 4.31 -1.78
CA GLN A 5 0.60 3.96 -3.03
C GLN A 5 1.06 2.52 -2.98
N THR A 6 1.47 1.99 -4.12
CA THR A 6 1.95 0.62 -4.20
C THR A 6 3.45 0.61 -4.47
N ARG A 7 4.12 -0.40 -3.93
CA ARG A 7 5.56 -0.57 -4.12
C ARG A 7 5.90 -2.05 -4.18
N ARG A 8 6.80 -2.40 -5.08
CA ARG A 8 7.29 -3.75 -5.17
C ARG A 8 8.41 -3.93 -4.15
N GLU A 9 8.32 -5.00 -3.37
CA GLU A 9 9.35 -5.34 -2.39
C GLU A 9 9.71 -6.81 -2.49
N LEU A 10 10.98 -7.10 -2.22
CA LEU A 10 11.43 -8.47 -2.09
C LEU A 10 11.23 -8.90 -0.64
N VAL A 11 10.12 -9.59 -0.38
CA VAL A 11 9.82 -10.08 0.96
C VAL A 11 10.65 -11.30 1.29
N THR A 12 10.86 -12.15 0.27
CA THR A 12 11.78 -13.27 0.38
C THR A 12 12.73 -13.25 -0.81
N LYS A 13 13.76 -14.07 -0.75
CA LYS A 13 14.83 -14.07 -1.74
C LYS A 13 14.35 -14.18 -3.19
N ASN A 14 13.26 -14.92 -3.42
CA ASN A 14 12.81 -15.24 -4.77
C ASN A 14 11.38 -14.84 -5.06
N LEU A 15 10.70 -14.16 -4.15
CA LEU A 15 9.30 -13.83 -4.32
C LEU A 15 9.06 -12.34 -4.14
N PRO A 16 9.04 -11.59 -5.25
CA PRO A 16 8.65 -10.19 -5.18
C PRO A 16 7.18 -10.09 -4.80
N MET A 17 6.90 -9.26 -3.85
CA MET A 17 5.53 -9.01 -3.40
C MET A 17 5.24 -7.53 -3.54
N TRP A 18 3.98 -7.16 -3.51
CA TRP A 18 3.57 -5.77 -3.59
C TRP A 18 3.06 -5.31 -2.24
N ARG A 19 3.50 -4.14 -1.83
CA ARG A 19 3.04 -3.54 -0.57
C ARG A 19 2.36 -2.22 -0.84
N VAL A 20 1.46 -1.87 0.07
CA VAL A 20 0.76 -0.59 0.05
C VAL A 20 1.35 0.26 1.17
N PHE A 21 1.74 1.48 0.84
CA PHE A 21 2.40 2.37 1.78
C PHE A 21 1.96 3.81 1.56
N ARG A 22 2.25 4.64 2.53
CA ARG A 22 2.13 6.09 2.40
C ARG A 22 3.13 6.75 3.34
N GLU A 23 3.38 8.03 3.12
CA GLU A 23 4.26 8.80 3.98
C GLU A 23 3.43 9.88 4.68
N VAL A 24 3.54 9.95 5.99
CA VAL A 24 2.84 10.94 6.81
C VAL A 24 3.87 11.61 7.71
N ASP A 25 4.01 12.92 7.55
CA ASP A 25 4.95 13.73 8.36
C ASP A 25 6.38 13.18 8.34
N GLY A 26 6.81 12.70 7.18
CA GLY A 26 8.16 12.17 7.02
C GLY A 26 8.32 10.74 7.50
N VAL A 27 7.26 10.11 7.96
CA VAL A 27 7.29 8.73 8.45
C VAL A 27 6.53 7.84 7.47
N GLU A 28 7.15 6.75 7.07
CA GLU A 28 6.53 5.79 6.17
C GLU A 28 5.62 4.85 6.94
N GLU A 29 4.36 4.76 6.50
CA GLU A 29 3.40 3.82 7.04
C GLU A 29 3.17 2.70 6.04
N LEU A 30 3.14 1.46 6.51
CA LEU A 30 2.90 0.30 5.68
C LEU A 30 1.59 -0.35 6.07
N ASP A 31 0.79 -0.74 5.07
CA ASP A 31 -0.35 -1.59 5.32
C ASP A 31 0.15 -2.97 5.73
N ILE A 32 -0.58 -3.62 6.60
CA ILE A 32 -0.19 -4.95 7.09
C ILE A 32 -0.32 -6.03 6.01
N ARG A 33 -1.12 -5.77 4.99
CA ARG A 33 -1.34 -6.74 3.92
C ARG A 33 -0.22 -6.72 2.91
N ILE A 34 0.07 -7.89 2.34
CA ILE A 34 1.03 -8.07 1.27
C ILE A 34 0.29 -8.71 0.10
N TYR A 35 0.52 -8.21 -1.10
CA TYR A 35 -0.21 -8.66 -2.28
C TYR A 35 0.72 -9.36 -3.25
N ASP A 36 0.19 -10.37 -3.93
CA ASP A 36 0.96 -11.15 -4.91
C ASP A 36 1.16 -10.39 -6.22
N THR A 37 0.20 -9.56 -6.59
CA THR A 37 0.23 -8.84 -7.86
C THR A 37 0.02 -7.37 -7.64
N TRP A 38 0.49 -6.58 -8.62
CA TRP A 38 0.30 -5.14 -8.61
C TRP A 38 -1.19 -4.78 -8.62
N ASP A 39 -1.99 -5.49 -9.42
CA ASP A 39 -3.42 -5.21 -9.53
C ASP A 39 -4.12 -5.32 -8.17
N GLU A 40 -3.78 -6.35 -7.42
CA GLU A 40 -4.34 -6.54 -6.09
C GLU A 40 -3.89 -5.44 -5.13
N ALA A 41 -2.62 -5.08 -5.18
CA ALA A 41 -2.10 -4.02 -4.34
C ALA A 41 -2.75 -2.68 -4.67
N LEU A 42 -2.92 -2.40 -5.95
CA LEU A 42 -3.57 -1.17 -6.38
C LEU A 42 -5.01 -1.10 -5.89
N ALA A 43 -5.73 -2.20 -5.96
CA ALA A 43 -7.10 -2.25 -5.45
C ALA A 43 -7.13 -2.00 -3.95
N GLY A 44 -6.18 -2.56 -3.22
CA GLY A 44 -6.07 -2.32 -1.77
C GLY A 44 -5.78 -0.86 -1.46
N ALA A 45 -4.88 -0.25 -2.20
CA ALA A 45 -4.55 1.16 -2.01
C ALA A 45 -5.76 2.06 -2.29
N ARG A 46 -6.50 1.76 -3.36
CA ARG A 46 -7.71 2.51 -3.70
C ARG A 46 -8.77 2.39 -2.62
N GLU A 47 -8.92 1.21 -2.06
CA GLU A 47 -9.87 0.99 -0.99
C GLU A 47 -9.53 1.82 0.24
N LEU A 48 -8.26 1.83 0.62
CA LEU A 48 -7.82 2.63 1.76
C LEU A 48 -8.00 4.12 1.53
N ASN A 49 -7.69 4.59 0.33
CA ASN A 49 -7.89 6.00 -0.01
C ASN A 49 -9.37 6.37 0.05
N ALA A 50 -10.24 5.51 -0.46
CA ALA A 50 -11.67 5.75 -0.43
C ALA A 50 -12.22 5.82 0.99
N ARG A 51 -11.75 4.92 1.87
CA ARG A 51 -12.17 4.94 3.26
C ARG A 51 -11.78 6.22 3.96
N GLU A 52 -10.59 6.71 3.72
CA GLU A 52 -10.13 7.94 4.36
C GLU A 52 -10.89 9.15 3.85
N GLU A 53 -11.26 9.17 2.59
CA GLU A 53 -12.07 10.25 2.04
C GLU A 53 -13.47 10.25 2.62
N VAL A 54 -14.06 9.06 2.78
CA VAL A 54 -15.42 8.92 3.33
C VAL A 54 -15.45 9.21 4.83
N GLY A 55 -14.35 8.93 5.51
CA GLY A 55 -14.26 9.11 6.95
C GLY A 55 -14.19 10.55 7.43
N LYS A 56 -14.23 11.50 6.54
CA LYS A 56 -14.18 12.92 6.91
C LYS A 56 -15.54 13.54 7.13
#